data_0fec671d76de2c0bd8d2048ad7bdc0d1
#
_entry.id   0fec671d76de2c0bd8d2048ad7bdc0d1
#
_cell.length_a   1.000
_cell.length_b   1.000
_cell.length_c   1.000
_cell.angle_alpha   90.00
_cell.angle_beta   90.00
_cell.angle_gamma   90.00
#
_symmetry.space_group_name_H-M   'P 1'
#
loop_
_entity.id
_entity.type
_entity.pdbx_description
1 polymer ?
#
loop_
_entity_poly.entity_id
_entity_poly.type
_entity_poly.pdbx_seq_one_letter_code
_entity_poly.pdbx_strand_id
1 'polypeptide(L)'
;MIMDNISHTEENYLKAIYKISENSAAKASTNAIAADMNTSAASVTDMIKRLNEKGLVLYESRRGVSLTEEGARIATALIRKHRLWEVFLVDKLRFSWDEVHDIAE
;
A
#
# COMPACT_ATOMS: atom_id res chain seq x y z
N MET A 1 -18.69 1.00 6.31
CA MET A 1 -17.27 1.14 6.66
C MET A 1 -16.49 1.52 5.41
N ILE A 2 -15.53 2.42 5.58
CA ILE A 2 -14.68 2.85 4.47
C ILE A 2 -13.95 1.67 3.84
N MET A 3 -13.51 0.72 4.65
CA MET A 3 -12.79 -0.47 4.17
C MET A 3 -13.60 -1.29 3.17
N ASP A 4 -14.92 -1.24 3.24
CA ASP A 4 -15.78 -2.01 2.34
C ASP A 4 -15.77 -1.49 0.92
N ASN A 5 -15.32 -0.24 0.73
CA ASN A 5 -15.30 0.41 -0.58
C ASN A 5 -13.92 0.36 -1.24
N ILE A 6 -12.99 -0.36 -0.64
CA ILE A 6 -11.61 -0.41 -1.09
C ILE A 6 -11.29 -1.81 -1.58
N SER A 7 -10.87 -1.93 -2.83
CA SER A 7 -10.50 -3.21 -3.40
C SER A 7 -9.15 -3.68 -2.86
N HIS A 8 -8.85 -4.96 -3.05
CA HIS A 8 -7.56 -5.51 -2.65
C HIS A 8 -6.40 -4.81 -3.38
N THR A 9 -6.59 -4.51 -4.65
CA THR A 9 -5.57 -3.80 -5.43
C THR A 9 -5.33 -2.41 -4.86
N GLU A 10 -6.41 -1.70 -4.51
CA GLU A 10 -6.30 -0.38 -3.89
C GLU A 10 -5.57 -0.45 -2.55
N GLU A 11 -5.86 -1.47 -1.76
CA GLU A 11 -5.16 -1.70 -0.49
C GLU A 11 -3.65 -1.88 -0.71
N ASN A 12 -3.28 -2.65 -1.73
CA ASN A 12 -1.88 -2.87 -2.04
C ASN A 12 -1.18 -1.58 -2.46
N TYR A 13 -1.87 -0.72 -3.20
CA TYR A 13 -1.34 0.58 -3.56
C TYR A 13 -1.11 1.46 -2.33
N LEU A 14 -2.06 1.48 -1.41
CA LEU A 14 -1.91 2.28 -0.18
C LEU A 14 -0.70 1.81 0.64
N LYS A 15 -0.51 0.49 0.75
CA LYS A 15 0.65 -0.07 1.45
C LYS A 15 1.96 0.31 0.76
N ALA A 16 1.98 0.24 -0.58
CA ALA A 16 3.19 0.58 -1.35
C ALA A 16 3.55 2.05 -1.17
N ILE A 17 2.57 2.94 -1.28
CA ILE A 17 2.79 4.38 -1.11
C ILE A 17 3.32 4.67 0.30
N TYR A 18 2.75 4.03 1.30
CA TYR A 18 3.20 4.19 2.68
C TYR A 18 4.67 3.79 2.84
N LYS A 19 5.04 2.61 2.35
CA LYS A 19 6.41 2.10 2.47
C LYS A 19 7.42 3.00 1.75
N ILE A 20 7.08 3.44 0.55
CA ILE A 20 7.97 4.31 -0.22
C ILE A 20 8.14 5.66 0.48
N SER A 21 7.04 6.24 0.95
CA SER A 21 7.07 7.53 1.64
C SER A 21 7.81 7.47 2.97
N GLU A 22 7.73 6.35 3.66
CA GLU A 22 8.41 6.17 4.94
C GLU A 22 9.92 6.06 4.76
N ASN A 23 10.37 5.40 3.70
CA ASN A 23 11.80 5.20 3.43
C ASN A 23 12.47 6.45 2.85
N SER A 24 11.69 7.44 2.47
CA SER A 24 12.19 8.65 1.85
C SER A 24 11.41 9.83 2.42
N ALA A 25 12.09 10.94 2.67
CA ALA A 25 11.42 12.16 3.12
C ALA A 25 10.56 12.77 2.01
N ALA A 26 10.76 12.33 0.78
CA ALA A 26 10.02 12.84 -0.38
C ALA A 26 8.74 12.04 -0.60
N LYS A 27 7.81 12.63 -1.34
CA LYS A 27 6.59 11.95 -1.76
C LYS A 27 6.92 10.82 -2.72
N ALA A 28 6.04 9.82 -2.79
CA ALA A 28 6.22 8.69 -3.69
C ALA A 28 6.00 9.13 -5.13
N SER A 29 6.96 8.85 -6.00
CA SER A 29 6.79 9.13 -7.43
C SER A 29 5.95 8.05 -8.08
N THR A 30 5.26 8.40 -9.18
CA THR A 30 4.49 7.40 -9.93
C THR A 30 5.39 6.30 -10.45
N ASN A 31 6.62 6.63 -10.83
CA ASN A 31 7.58 5.62 -11.31
C ASN A 31 8.00 4.66 -10.20
N ALA A 32 8.23 5.18 -9.00
CA ALA A 32 8.58 4.33 -7.85
C ALA A 32 7.43 3.40 -7.50
N ILE A 33 6.20 3.88 -7.53
CA ILE A 33 5.02 3.07 -7.27
C ILE A 33 4.88 2.00 -8.35
N ALA A 34 5.07 2.38 -9.62
CA ALA A 34 4.98 1.43 -10.73
C ALA A 34 6.00 0.30 -10.59
N ALA A 35 7.22 0.64 -10.20
CA ALA A 35 8.27 -0.35 -9.98
C ALA A 35 7.91 -1.30 -8.83
N ASP A 36 7.43 -0.76 -7.72
CA ASP A 36 7.07 -1.56 -6.55
C ASP A 36 5.89 -2.49 -6.85
N MET A 37 4.92 -2.00 -7.60
CA MET A 37 3.71 -2.76 -7.93
C MET A 37 3.87 -3.62 -9.18
N ASN A 38 5.01 -3.53 -9.84
CA ASN A 38 5.29 -4.26 -11.08
C ASN A 38 4.22 -4.00 -12.15
N THR A 39 3.94 -2.74 -12.40
CA THR A 39 2.91 -2.33 -13.35
C THR A 39 3.37 -1.10 -14.13
N SER A 40 2.54 -0.62 -15.05
CA SER A 40 2.87 0.54 -15.88
C SER A 40 2.58 1.86 -15.15
N ALA A 41 3.29 2.91 -15.55
CA ALA A 41 3.04 4.25 -15.02
C ALA A 41 1.61 4.71 -15.32
N ALA A 42 1.06 4.31 -16.48
CA ALA A 42 -0.31 4.67 -16.84
C ALA A 42 -1.32 4.05 -15.87
N SER A 43 -1.12 2.78 -15.51
CA SER A 43 -1.98 2.09 -14.54
C SER A 43 -1.90 2.76 -13.17
N VAL A 44 -0.69 3.17 -12.76
CA VAL A 44 -0.51 3.87 -11.49
C VAL A 44 -1.28 5.21 -11.51
N THR A 45 -1.15 5.97 -12.59
CA THR A 45 -1.83 7.25 -12.71
C THR A 45 -3.35 7.09 -12.59
N ASP A 46 -3.91 6.08 -13.26
CA ASP A 46 -5.36 5.83 -13.17
C ASP A 46 -5.78 5.45 -11.75
N MET A 47 -4.99 4.61 -11.07
CA MET A 47 -5.29 4.22 -9.71
C MET A 47 -5.17 5.41 -8.75
N ILE A 48 -4.16 6.26 -8.92
CA ILE A 48 -3.96 7.42 -8.08
C ILE A 48 -5.15 8.39 -8.21
N LYS A 49 -5.67 8.57 -9.42
CA LYS A 49 -6.86 9.39 -9.61
C LYS A 49 -8.04 8.83 -8.82
N ARG A 50 -8.23 7.52 -8.88
CA ARG A 50 -9.30 6.85 -8.14
C ARG A 50 -9.14 7.03 -6.63
N LEU A 51 -7.92 6.81 -6.12
CA LEU A 51 -7.65 6.96 -4.69
C LEU A 51 -7.78 8.41 -4.24
N ASN A 52 -7.42 9.35 -5.11
CA ASN A 52 -7.60 10.78 -4.81
C ASN A 52 -9.09 11.14 -4.70
N GLU A 53 -9.93 10.58 -5.57
CA GLU A 53 -11.37 10.81 -5.49
C GLU A 53 -11.97 10.25 -4.20
N LYS A 54 -11.38 9.17 -3.68
CA LYS A 54 -11.82 8.58 -2.41
C LYS A 54 -11.26 9.29 -1.19
N GLY A 55 -10.42 10.31 -1.41
CA GLY A 55 -9.82 11.07 -0.31
C GLY A 55 -8.72 10.33 0.43
N LEU A 56 -8.06 9.37 -0.23
CA LEU A 56 -7.04 8.53 0.41
C LEU A 56 -5.63 8.97 0.07
N VAL A 57 -5.44 9.67 -1.04
CA VAL A 57 -4.14 10.17 -1.44
C VAL A 57 -4.26 11.61 -1.92
N LEU A 58 -3.14 12.33 -1.91
CA LEU A 58 -3.00 13.63 -2.53
C LEU A 58 -1.96 13.49 -3.63
N TYR A 59 -2.32 13.93 -4.82
CA TYR A 59 -1.42 13.90 -5.95
C TYR A 59 -1.03 15.31 -6.35
N GLU A 60 0.26 15.58 -6.39
CA GLU A 60 0.78 16.85 -6.88
C GLU A 60 1.65 16.56 -8.08
N SER A 61 1.28 17.15 -9.22
CA SER A 61 2.05 17.04 -10.44
C SER A 61 3.51 17.42 -10.16
N ARG A 62 4.45 16.59 -10.61
CA ARG A 62 5.90 16.78 -10.44
C ARG A 62 6.43 16.53 -9.02
N ARG A 63 5.58 16.52 -8.00
CA ARG A 63 6.02 16.25 -6.63
C ARG A 63 5.75 14.84 -6.18
N GLY A 64 4.75 14.20 -6.80
CA GLY A 64 4.41 12.83 -6.49
C GLY A 64 3.17 12.70 -5.64
N VAL A 65 3.06 11.55 -5.00
CA VAL A 65 1.87 11.11 -4.28
C VAL A 65 2.16 11.03 -2.80
N SER A 66 1.23 11.49 -1.98
CA SER A 66 1.30 11.31 -0.53
C SER A 66 -0.04 10.79 -0.03
N LEU A 67 -0.03 10.13 1.11
CA LEU A 67 -1.25 9.65 1.73
C LEU A 67 -1.90 10.79 2.51
N THR A 68 -3.25 10.82 2.47
CA THR A 68 -4.00 11.66 3.40
C THR A 68 -3.93 11.01 4.78
N GLU A 69 -4.42 11.69 5.81
CA GLU A 69 -4.52 11.13 7.14
C GLU A 69 -5.32 9.82 7.12
N GLU A 70 -6.43 9.81 6.39
CA GLU A 70 -7.27 8.62 6.27
C GLU A 70 -6.55 7.50 5.52
N GLY A 71 -5.87 7.83 4.42
CA GLY A 71 -5.10 6.85 3.67
C GLY A 71 -3.98 6.23 4.51
N ALA A 72 -3.29 7.05 5.29
CA ALA A 72 -2.23 6.57 6.17
C ALA A 72 -2.78 5.66 7.26
N ARG A 73 -3.94 6.00 7.81
CA ARG A 73 -4.60 5.19 8.83
C ARG A 73 -4.93 3.80 8.29
N ILE A 74 -5.49 3.74 7.09
CA ILE A 74 -5.83 2.47 6.45
C ILE A 74 -4.57 1.68 6.14
N ALA A 75 -3.55 2.32 5.56
CA ALA A 75 -2.31 1.64 5.19
C ALA A 75 -1.61 1.02 6.40
N THR A 76 -1.51 1.78 7.50
CA THR A 76 -0.84 1.26 8.71
C THR A 76 -1.62 0.11 9.33
N ALA A 77 -2.95 0.18 9.30
CA ALA A 77 -3.79 -0.91 9.81
C ALA A 77 -3.59 -2.19 8.99
N LEU A 78 -3.51 -2.06 7.67
CA LEU A 78 -3.29 -3.19 6.77
C LEU A 78 -1.91 -3.81 6.97
N ILE A 79 -0.89 -3.00 7.11
CA ILE A 79 0.48 -3.47 7.33
C ILE A 79 0.58 -4.21 8.66
N ARG A 80 -0.05 -3.67 9.69
CA ARG A 80 -0.06 -4.32 11.02
C ARG A 80 -0.77 -5.66 10.97
N LYS A 81 -1.90 -5.74 10.29
CA LYS A 81 -2.66 -6.97 10.15
C LYS A 81 -1.84 -8.04 9.42
N HIS A 82 -1.17 -7.66 8.33
CA HIS A 82 -0.33 -8.57 7.58
C HIS A 82 0.81 -9.10 8.46
N ARG A 83 1.45 -8.22 9.23
CA ARG A 83 2.56 -8.59 10.11
C ARG A 83 2.12 -9.54 11.20
N LEU A 84 0.95 -9.31 11.78
CA LEU A 84 0.40 -10.21 12.80
C LEU A 84 0.15 -11.61 12.25
N TRP A 85 -0.36 -11.71 11.02
CA TRP A 85 -0.56 -13.00 10.38
C TRP A 85 0.76 -13.72 10.14
N GLU A 86 1.79 -13.00 9.69
CA GLU A 86 3.12 -13.60 9.50
C GLU A 86 3.66 -14.19 10.79
N VAL A 87 3.57 -13.43 11.89
CA VAL A 87 4.03 -13.88 13.20
C VAL A 87 3.26 -15.12 13.64
N PHE A 88 1.93 -15.08 13.48
CA PHE A 88 1.08 -16.20 13.85
C PHE A 88 1.48 -17.48 13.11
N LEU A 89 1.69 -17.39 11.80
CA LEU A 89 2.01 -18.55 10.99
C LEU A 89 3.37 -19.12 11.34
N VAL A 90 4.36 -18.27 11.62
CA VAL A 90 5.68 -18.73 12.02
C VAL A 90 5.64 -19.40 13.40
N ASP A 91 5.03 -18.73 14.38
CA ASP A 91 5.04 -19.19 15.77
C ASP A 91 4.12 -20.38 16.01
N LYS A 92 2.95 -20.37 15.40
CA LYS A 92 1.89 -21.34 15.72
C LYS A 92 1.84 -22.49 14.74
N LEU A 93 2.10 -22.24 13.47
CA LEU A 93 1.97 -23.25 12.43
C LEU A 93 3.29 -23.72 11.86
N ARG A 94 4.40 -23.14 12.33
CA ARG A 94 5.75 -23.57 11.97
C ARG A 94 6.10 -23.41 10.50
N PHE A 95 5.52 -22.43 9.83
CA PHE A 95 5.90 -22.09 8.48
C PHE A 95 7.23 -21.32 8.48
N SER A 96 7.98 -21.40 7.38
CA SER A 96 9.14 -20.55 7.17
C SER A 96 8.66 -19.13 6.83
N TRP A 97 9.54 -18.14 6.98
CA TRP A 97 9.19 -16.76 6.66
C TRP A 97 8.79 -16.58 5.19
N ASP A 98 9.45 -17.30 4.27
CA ASP A 98 9.12 -17.22 2.85
C ASP A 98 7.71 -17.74 2.56
N GLU A 99 7.36 -18.88 3.15
CA GLU A 99 6.03 -19.47 3.01
C GLU A 99 4.96 -18.56 3.60
N VAL A 100 5.25 -17.98 4.76
CA VAL A 100 4.32 -17.11 5.47
C VAL A 100 4.00 -15.86 4.65
N HIS A 101 5.02 -15.28 4.02
CA HIS A 101 4.80 -14.09 3.22
C HIS A 101 3.79 -14.33 2.10
N ASP A 102 3.92 -15.45 1.41
CA ASP A 102 2.99 -15.82 0.34
C ASP A 102 1.58 -16.09 0.86
N ILE A 103 1.46 -16.77 1.99
CA ILE A 103 0.17 -17.11 2.56
C ILE A 103 -0.55 -15.86 3.09
N ALA A 104 0.18 -14.96 3.75
CA ALA A 104 -0.40 -13.77 4.35
C ALA A 104 -0.83 -12.73 3.33
N GLU A 105 -0.20 -12.72 2.16
CA GLU A 105 -0.59 -11.83 1.09
C GLU A 105 -1.99 -12.20 0.59
#